data_100587d02715f60470cea51978fd832f
#
_entry.id   100587d02715f60470cea51978fd832f
#
_cell.length_a   1.000
_cell.length_b   1.000
_cell.length_c   1.000
_cell.angle_alpha   90.00
_cell.angle_beta   90.00
_cell.angle_gamma   90.00
#
_symmetry.space_group_name_H-M   'P 1'
#
loop_
_entity.id
_entity.type
_entity.pdbx_description
1 polymer ?
#
loop_
_entity_poly.entity_id
_entity_poly.type
_entity_poly.pdbx_seq_one_letter_code
_entity_poly.pdbx_strand_id
1 'polypeptide(L)'
;DLIRSRGLGDVYKRQGDTGSAAIEGCRHCEHVDIFILYPDGRVSDVQRRQMTTVEGDNVHNLAIRGNFDDCQALVKASFVADAFLPEGRSLVAVNSINWARIMAQIVYYFYAAFALGGPDRPVNFSVPTGNFGDIYAGYLAHRMGLPVNNLVIATNRNDVLHRMLTTGTYARQ
;
A
#
# COMPACT_ATOMS: atom_id res chain seq x y z
N ASP A 1 -0.53 -1.90 9.83
CA ASP A 1 -0.12 -3.30 9.94
C ASP A 1 1.26 -3.36 10.53
N LEU A 2 1.47 -4.22 11.50
CA LEU A 2 2.75 -4.43 12.14
C LEU A 2 3.16 -5.87 11.93
N ILE A 3 4.18 -6.12 11.13
CA ILE A 3 4.75 -7.45 10.95
C ILE A 3 5.97 -7.58 11.86
N ARG A 4 6.03 -8.65 12.61
CA ARG A 4 7.14 -9.00 13.48
C ARG A 4 7.86 -10.22 12.94
N SER A 5 9.16 -10.14 12.68
CA SER A 5 9.97 -11.32 12.39
C SER A 5 11.08 -11.50 13.44
N ARG A 6 11.68 -12.67 13.53
CA ARG A 6 12.96 -12.82 14.23
C ARG A 6 14.02 -12.11 13.39
N GLY A 7 14.12 -10.77 13.54
CA GLY A 7 15.04 -9.92 12.82
C GLY A 7 14.42 -8.78 12.02
N LEU A 8 13.12 -8.84 11.66
CA LEU A 8 12.42 -7.77 10.92
C LEU A 8 10.94 -7.74 11.29
N GLY A 9 10.37 -6.59 11.57
CA GLY A 9 8.96 -6.42 11.87
C GLY A 9 8.34 -5.27 11.09
N ASP A 10 7.08 -5.33 10.70
CA ASP A 10 6.47 -4.37 9.78
C ASP A 10 5.22 -3.67 10.33
N VAL A 11 5.10 -2.36 10.11
CA VAL A 11 3.93 -1.56 10.50
C VAL A 11 3.25 -0.96 9.29
N TYR A 12 1.99 -1.28 9.10
CA TYR A 12 1.25 -0.89 7.91
C TYR A 12 0.02 -0.03 8.18
N LYS A 13 -0.16 1.01 7.36
CA LYS A 13 -1.33 1.87 7.32
C LYS A 13 -2.10 1.66 6.02
N ARG A 14 -3.31 1.05 6.04
CA ARG A 14 -4.21 1.28 4.90
C ARG A 14 -5.67 0.85 5.03
N GLN A 15 -6.48 1.48 4.14
CA GLN A 15 -7.79 1.04 3.72
C GLN A 15 -7.65 -0.23 2.87
N GLY A 16 -8.12 -1.34 3.37
CA GLY A 16 -8.59 -2.50 2.68
C GLY A 16 -7.54 -3.41 2.02
N ASP A 17 -7.31 -3.21 0.75
CA ASP A 17 -6.72 -4.24 -0.10
C ASP A 17 -5.26 -4.58 0.23
N THR A 18 -4.50 -3.64 0.74
CA THR A 18 -3.11 -3.93 1.08
C THR A 18 -2.98 -4.62 2.44
N GLY A 19 -3.86 -4.31 3.38
CA GLY A 19 -3.90 -5.02 4.67
C GLY A 19 -4.24 -6.50 4.48
N SER A 20 -5.27 -6.81 3.72
CA SER A 20 -5.64 -8.19 3.41
C SER A 20 -4.57 -8.93 2.60
N ALA A 21 -3.92 -8.26 1.64
CA ALA A 21 -2.81 -8.84 0.90
C ALA A 21 -1.58 -9.12 1.77
N ALA A 22 -1.28 -8.22 2.72
CA ALA A 22 -0.19 -8.41 3.67
C ALA A 22 -0.47 -9.57 4.63
N ILE A 23 -1.72 -9.72 5.10
CA ILE A 23 -2.13 -10.89 5.89
C ILE A 23 -1.89 -12.16 5.10
N GLU A 24 -2.39 -12.24 3.87
CA GLU A 24 -2.25 -13.44 3.03
C GLU A 24 -0.78 -13.79 2.77
N GLY A 25 0.07 -12.79 2.57
CA GLY A 25 1.51 -12.99 2.40
C GLY A 25 2.25 -13.45 3.65
N CYS A 26 1.73 -13.18 4.84
CA CYS A 26 2.45 -13.37 6.10
C CYS A 26 1.84 -14.40 7.06
N ARG A 27 0.55 -14.76 6.91
CA ARG A 27 -0.17 -15.63 7.85
C ARG A 27 0.45 -17.02 8.03
N HIS A 28 1.22 -17.49 7.08
CA HIS A 28 1.91 -18.78 7.12
C HIS A 28 3.40 -18.67 7.46
N CYS A 29 3.88 -17.47 7.82
CA CYS A 29 5.27 -17.26 8.17
C CYS A 29 5.50 -17.44 9.66
N GLU A 30 6.26 -18.44 10.06
CA GLU A 30 6.49 -18.82 11.48
C GLU A 30 7.23 -17.72 12.29
N HIS A 31 7.94 -16.81 11.62
CA HIS A 31 8.80 -15.81 12.28
C HIS A 31 8.29 -14.38 12.12
N VAL A 32 7.07 -14.21 11.62
CA VAL A 32 6.48 -12.91 11.31
C VAL A 32 5.15 -12.78 12.04
N ASP A 33 4.97 -11.74 12.83
CA ASP A 33 3.67 -11.33 13.36
C ASP A 33 3.19 -10.11 12.57
N ILE A 34 1.95 -10.15 12.06
CA ILE A 34 1.34 -9.04 11.35
C ILE A 34 0.29 -8.32 12.22
N PHE A 35 0.45 -7.00 12.37
CA PHE A 35 -0.49 -6.15 13.08
C PHE A 35 -1.13 -5.17 12.10
N ILE A 36 -2.44 -5.20 11.97
CA ILE A 36 -3.21 -4.31 11.12
C ILE A 36 -3.94 -3.29 11.98
N LEU A 37 -3.64 -2.02 11.79
CA LEU A 37 -4.36 -0.91 12.40
C LEU A 37 -5.33 -0.31 11.39
N TYR A 38 -6.59 -0.26 11.72
CA TYR A 38 -7.60 0.36 10.88
C TYR A 38 -8.55 1.24 11.70
N PRO A 39 -9.07 2.33 11.14
CA PRO A 39 -9.99 3.20 11.87
C PRO A 39 -11.36 2.52 12.01
N ASP A 40 -11.85 2.44 13.25
CA ASP A 40 -13.15 1.83 13.56
C ASP A 40 -14.30 2.56 12.84
N GLY A 41 -15.19 1.79 12.20
CA GLY A 41 -16.31 2.31 11.44
C GLY A 41 -15.98 3.14 10.20
N ARG A 42 -14.70 3.22 9.77
CA ARG A 42 -14.26 4.05 8.63
C ARG A 42 -13.60 3.24 7.50
N VAL A 43 -13.78 1.96 7.49
CA VAL A 43 -13.46 1.04 6.39
C VAL A 43 -14.75 0.40 5.90
N SER A 44 -14.83 -0.01 4.64
CA SER A 44 -16.01 -0.70 4.15
C SER A 44 -16.16 -2.07 4.84
N ASP A 45 -17.39 -2.55 4.95
CA ASP A 45 -17.65 -3.86 5.59
C ASP A 45 -16.93 -5.00 4.87
N VAL A 46 -16.82 -4.94 3.55
CA VAL A 46 -16.08 -5.92 2.76
C VAL A 46 -14.62 -5.93 3.15
N GLN A 47 -13.98 -4.76 3.13
CA GLN A 47 -12.56 -4.60 3.50
C GLN A 47 -12.29 -5.03 4.95
N ARG A 48 -13.17 -4.63 5.87
CA ARG A 48 -13.07 -5.06 7.26
C ARG A 48 -13.11 -6.57 7.38
N ARG A 49 -14.06 -7.22 6.72
CA ARG A 49 -14.19 -8.69 6.74
C ARG A 49 -12.97 -9.36 6.12
N GLN A 50 -12.46 -8.89 5.01
CA GLN A 50 -11.25 -9.42 4.38
C GLN A 50 -10.03 -9.44 5.32
N MET A 51 -9.95 -8.48 6.26
CA MET A 51 -8.89 -8.45 7.26
C MET A 51 -9.20 -9.28 8.50
N THR A 52 -10.43 -9.18 9.02
CA THR A 52 -10.78 -9.70 10.35
C THR A 52 -11.28 -11.14 10.37
N THR A 53 -11.57 -11.74 9.22
CA THR A 53 -11.99 -13.15 9.11
C THR A 53 -10.86 -14.12 8.84
N VAL A 54 -9.65 -13.61 8.62
CA VAL A 54 -8.48 -14.46 8.45
C VAL A 54 -7.95 -14.86 9.81
N GLU A 55 -7.98 -16.16 10.08
CA GLU A 55 -7.45 -16.75 11.31
C GLU A 55 -5.96 -17.05 11.16
N GLY A 56 -5.21 -16.80 12.21
CA GLY A 56 -3.78 -17.07 12.32
C GLY A 56 -3.24 -16.54 13.64
N ASP A 57 -2.43 -17.34 14.33
CA ASP A 57 -1.84 -16.97 15.62
C ASP A 57 -0.92 -15.74 15.53
N ASN A 58 -0.44 -15.46 14.32
CA ASN A 58 0.43 -14.34 14.00
C ASN A 58 -0.29 -13.16 13.33
N VAL A 59 -1.64 -13.19 13.25
CA VAL A 59 -2.45 -12.14 12.61
C VAL A 59 -3.23 -11.35 13.65
N HIS A 60 -2.93 -10.07 13.81
CA HIS A 60 -3.52 -9.19 14.81
C HIS A 60 -4.19 -7.99 14.17
N ASN A 61 -5.51 -7.88 14.29
CA ASN A 61 -6.31 -6.78 13.77
C ASN A 61 -6.74 -5.85 14.90
N LEU A 62 -6.39 -4.57 14.81
CA LEU A 62 -6.65 -3.55 15.84
C LEU A 62 -7.52 -2.43 15.27
N ALA A 63 -8.76 -2.35 15.74
CA ALA A 63 -9.65 -1.25 15.43
C ALA A 63 -9.30 -0.04 16.30
N ILE A 64 -8.95 1.08 15.68
CA ILE A 64 -8.53 2.31 16.36
C ILE A 64 -9.70 3.29 16.36
N ARG A 65 -10.08 3.80 17.54
CA ARG A 65 -11.05 4.89 17.66
C ARG A 65 -10.43 6.20 17.19
N GLY A 66 -10.61 6.52 15.92
CA GLY A 66 -9.99 7.67 15.28
C GLY A 66 -10.13 7.61 13.76
N ASN A 67 -9.21 8.24 13.08
CA ASN A 67 -9.14 8.26 11.63
C ASN A 67 -7.82 7.61 11.12
N PHE A 68 -7.58 7.66 9.81
CA PHE A 68 -6.35 7.09 9.24
C PHE A 68 -5.07 7.80 9.67
N ASP A 69 -5.13 9.10 9.95
CA ASP A 69 -3.98 9.84 10.40
C ASP A 69 -3.61 9.44 11.84
N ASP A 70 -4.61 9.10 12.68
CA ASP A 70 -4.38 8.55 14.01
C ASP A 70 -3.70 7.18 13.94
N CYS A 71 -4.16 6.29 13.06
CA CYS A 71 -3.49 5.01 12.82
C CYS A 71 -2.03 5.21 12.36
N GLN A 72 -1.79 6.18 11.48
CA GLN A 72 -0.44 6.52 11.01
C GLN A 72 0.43 7.11 12.12
N ALA A 73 -0.12 7.94 12.96
CA ALA A 73 0.60 8.52 14.08
C ALA A 73 1.06 7.43 15.06
N LEU A 74 0.18 6.46 15.38
CA LEU A 74 0.53 5.30 16.19
C LEU A 74 1.64 4.47 15.57
N VAL A 75 1.55 4.19 14.27
CA VAL A 75 2.59 3.46 13.54
C VAL A 75 3.94 4.19 13.62
N LYS A 76 3.96 5.50 13.37
CA LYS A 76 5.18 6.31 13.46
C LYS A 76 5.74 6.35 14.88
N ALA A 77 4.88 6.49 15.88
CA ALA A 77 5.28 6.47 17.29
C ALA A 77 5.89 5.12 17.68
N SER A 78 5.36 4.00 17.16
CA SER A 78 5.91 2.67 17.42
C SER A 78 7.32 2.49 16.86
N PHE A 79 7.66 3.14 15.75
CA PHE A 79 9.03 3.12 15.21
C PHE A 79 10.01 3.96 16.03
N VAL A 80 9.53 4.99 16.69
CA VAL A 80 10.37 5.85 17.55
C VAL A 80 10.56 5.22 18.94
N ALA A 81 9.54 4.53 19.44
CA ALA A 81 9.51 3.91 20.75
C ALA A 81 9.63 2.39 20.66
N ASP A 82 10.70 1.89 20.08
CA ASP A 82 10.95 0.46 19.84
C ASP A 82 11.33 -0.35 21.09
N ALA A 83 11.56 0.32 22.23
CA ALA A 83 11.94 -0.30 23.50
C ALA A 83 10.93 -1.34 24.06
N PHE A 84 9.69 -1.37 23.53
CA PHE A 84 8.70 -2.39 23.88
C PHE A 84 8.90 -3.70 23.13
N LEU A 85 9.78 -3.74 22.14
CA LEU A 85 10.02 -4.94 21.34
C LEU A 85 10.92 -5.91 22.12
N PRO A 86 10.62 -7.22 22.09
CA PRO A 86 11.53 -8.24 22.59
C PRO A 86 12.87 -8.21 21.85
N GLU A 87 13.93 -8.63 22.54
CA GLU A 87 15.26 -8.72 21.94
C GLU A 87 15.26 -9.57 20.65
N GLY A 88 15.97 -9.10 19.64
CA GLY A 88 16.08 -9.74 18.33
C GLY A 88 14.84 -9.55 17.44
N ARG A 89 13.92 -8.65 17.80
CA ARG A 89 12.78 -8.27 16.96
C ARG A 89 12.85 -6.83 16.51
N SER A 90 12.41 -6.56 15.28
CA SER A 90 12.35 -5.22 14.71
C SER A 90 11.01 -4.98 14.02
N LEU A 91 10.66 -3.71 13.82
CA LEU A 91 9.47 -3.29 13.08
C LEU A 91 9.84 -3.00 11.64
N VAL A 92 9.00 -3.47 10.73
CA VAL A 92 9.09 -3.14 9.29
C VAL A 92 7.72 -2.62 8.84
N ALA A 93 7.65 -1.67 7.92
CA ALA A 93 6.39 -1.16 7.39
C ALA A 93 6.12 -1.63 5.96
N VAL A 94 5.02 -2.35 5.74
CA VAL A 94 4.50 -2.62 4.39
C VAL A 94 3.72 -1.40 3.92
N ASN A 95 4.33 -0.55 3.11
CA ASN A 95 3.68 0.62 2.53
C ASN A 95 3.42 0.41 1.03
N SER A 96 2.29 0.89 0.54
CA SER A 96 1.94 0.84 -0.89
C SER A 96 2.91 1.58 -1.81
N ILE A 97 3.70 2.50 -1.26
CA ILE A 97 4.77 3.23 -1.95
C ILE A 97 6.15 2.65 -1.65
N ASN A 98 6.23 1.48 -1.02
CA ASN A 98 7.48 0.76 -0.83
C ASN A 98 8.08 0.41 -2.20
N TRP A 99 9.39 0.62 -2.36
CA TRP A 99 10.08 0.39 -3.63
C TRP A 99 9.89 -1.03 -4.18
N ALA A 100 9.96 -2.05 -3.34
CA ALA A 100 9.75 -3.43 -3.77
C ALA A 100 8.36 -3.66 -4.39
N ARG A 101 7.33 -2.99 -3.86
CA ARG A 101 5.97 -3.03 -4.40
C ARG A 101 5.85 -2.26 -5.71
N ILE A 102 6.50 -1.11 -5.81
CA ILE A 102 6.54 -0.33 -7.06
C ILE A 102 7.24 -1.12 -8.16
N MET A 103 8.36 -1.78 -7.87
CA MET A 103 9.05 -2.65 -8.83
C MET A 103 8.13 -3.75 -9.38
N ALA A 104 7.38 -4.43 -8.51
CA ALA A 104 6.43 -5.45 -8.94
C ALA A 104 5.31 -4.86 -9.82
N GLN A 105 4.85 -3.65 -9.51
CA GLN A 105 3.82 -2.96 -10.29
C GLN A 105 4.31 -2.53 -11.68
N ILE A 106 5.59 -2.24 -11.87
CA ILE A 106 6.17 -1.95 -13.19
C ILE A 106 5.87 -3.09 -14.17
N VAL A 107 5.96 -4.35 -13.70
CA VAL A 107 5.70 -5.53 -14.52
C VAL A 107 4.29 -5.53 -15.10
N TYR A 108 3.28 -5.02 -14.40
CA TYR A 108 1.90 -4.97 -14.88
C TYR A 108 1.77 -4.12 -16.13
N TYR A 109 2.49 -3.00 -16.20
CA TYR A 109 2.49 -2.11 -17.37
C TYR A 109 3.12 -2.76 -18.58
N PHE A 110 4.27 -3.41 -18.43
CA PHE A 110 4.89 -4.17 -19.52
C PHE A 110 4.00 -5.31 -19.98
N TYR A 111 3.49 -6.10 -19.07
CA TYR A 111 2.61 -7.23 -19.40
C TYR A 111 1.37 -6.77 -20.15
N ALA A 112 0.67 -5.76 -19.64
CA ALA A 112 -0.53 -5.22 -20.28
C ALA A 112 -0.23 -4.62 -21.67
N ALA A 113 0.88 -3.87 -21.80
CA ALA A 113 1.27 -3.30 -23.07
C ALA A 113 1.57 -4.38 -24.11
N PHE A 114 2.34 -5.42 -23.75
CA PHE A 114 2.65 -6.52 -24.66
C PHE A 114 1.40 -7.33 -25.06
N ALA A 115 0.49 -7.55 -24.11
CA ALA A 115 -0.79 -8.21 -24.42
C ALA A 115 -1.66 -7.40 -25.40
N LEU A 116 -1.45 -6.08 -25.49
CA LEU A 116 -2.15 -5.18 -26.41
C LEU A 116 -1.38 -4.91 -27.72
N GLY A 117 -0.29 -5.63 -27.98
CA GLY A 117 0.51 -5.50 -29.21
C GLY A 117 1.68 -4.52 -29.10
N GLY A 118 2.12 -4.16 -27.88
CA GLY A 118 3.40 -3.48 -27.69
C GLY A 118 4.60 -4.39 -28.04
N PRO A 119 5.79 -3.82 -28.30
CA PRO A 119 6.14 -2.40 -28.21
C PRO A 119 5.82 -1.59 -29.46
N ASP A 120 5.25 -2.20 -30.53
CA ASP A 120 5.09 -1.56 -31.85
C ASP A 120 4.02 -0.45 -31.87
N ARG A 121 3.22 -0.36 -30.82
CA ARG A 121 2.19 0.70 -30.67
C ARG A 121 2.19 1.32 -29.28
N PRO A 122 2.00 2.64 -29.18
CA PRO A 122 1.83 3.31 -27.89
C PRO A 122 0.52 2.91 -27.21
N VAL A 123 0.54 2.79 -25.88
CA VAL A 123 -0.64 2.47 -25.07
C VAL A 123 -0.96 3.59 -24.09
N ASN A 124 -2.24 3.75 -23.78
CA ASN A 124 -2.72 4.63 -22.74
C ASN A 124 -3.14 3.79 -21.53
N PHE A 125 -2.82 4.27 -20.34
CA PHE A 125 -3.23 3.65 -19.08
C PHE A 125 -4.09 4.61 -18.28
N SER A 126 -5.28 4.15 -17.87
CA SER A 126 -6.10 4.83 -16.87
C SER A 126 -5.91 4.13 -15.53
N VAL A 127 -5.35 4.84 -14.58
CA VAL A 127 -4.87 4.26 -13.31
C VAL A 127 -5.66 4.85 -12.14
N PRO A 128 -6.53 4.06 -11.49
CA PRO A 128 -7.12 4.44 -10.22
C PRO A 128 -6.02 4.58 -9.17
N THR A 129 -5.75 5.80 -8.74
CA THR A 129 -4.64 6.04 -7.83
C THR A 129 -5.03 6.99 -6.70
N GLY A 130 -4.83 6.52 -5.46
CA GLY A 130 -5.03 7.32 -4.26
C GLY A 130 -3.72 7.82 -3.64
N ASN A 131 -2.59 7.18 -3.93
CA ASN A 131 -1.30 7.43 -3.27
C ASN A 131 -0.09 7.38 -4.19
N PHE A 132 -0.27 7.62 -5.45
CA PHE A 132 0.77 7.70 -6.47
C PHE A 132 1.58 6.41 -6.76
N GLY A 133 1.49 5.35 -5.95
CA GLY A 133 2.35 4.17 -6.12
C GLY A 133 2.22 3.53 -7.49
N ASP A 134 1.01 3.21 -7.88
CA ASP A 134 0.74 2.50 -9.13
C ASP A 134 1.07 3.37 -10.37
N ILE A 135 0.55 4.58 -10.44
CA ILE A 135 0.84 5.44 -11.60
C ILE A 135 2.31 5.83 -11.68
N TYR A 136 3.03 5.89 -10.56
CA TYR A 136 4.47 6.09 -10.54
C TYR A 136 5.20 4.89 -11.13
N ALA A 137 4.73 3.66 -10.91
CA ALA A 137 5.24 2.48 -11.58
C ALA A 137 5.04 2.57 -13.11
N GLY A 138 3.90 3.08 -13.56
CA GLY A 138 3.65 3.38 -14.98
C GLY A 138 4.62 4.42 -15.55
N TYR A 139 4.90 5.47 -14.81
CA TYR A 139 5.91 6.47 -15.17
C TYR A 139 7.31 5.84 -15.29
N LEU A 140 7.68 4.97 -14.36
CA LEU A 140 8.97 4.25 -14.43
C LEU A 140 9.02 3.30 -15.63
N ALA A 141 7.94 2.56 -15.92
CA ALA A 141 7.85 1.73 -17.11
C ALA A 141 8.08 2.54 -18.39
N HIS A 142 7.48 3.73 -18.49
CA HIS A 142 7.74 4.66 -19.58
C HIS A 142 9.22 5.09 -19.64
N ARG A 143 9.82 5.44 -18.51
CA ARG A 143 11.25 5.79 -18.42
C ARG A 143 12.18 4.63 -18.78
N MET A 144 11.73 3.39 -18.63
CA MET A 144 12.43 2.17 -19.05
C MET A 144 12.27 1.86 -20.55
N GLY A 145 11.51 2.66 -21.27
CA GLY A 145 11.34 2.54 -22.73
C GLY A 145 10.01 1.93 -23.18
N LEU A 146 9.08 1.64 -22.25
CA LEU A 146 7.74 1.22 -22.65
C LEU A 146 7.03 2.37 -23.42
N PRO A 147 6.45 2.15 -24.61
CA PRO A 147 5.79 3.18 -25.39
C PRO A 147 4.44 3.56 -24.78
N VAL A 148 4.48 4.29 -23.68
CA VAL A 148 3.29 4.85 -23.01
C VAL A 148 3.00 6.21 -23.62
N ASN A 149 1.79 6.38 -24.15
CA ASN A 149 1.34 7.66 -24.70
C ASN A 149 0.78 8.57 -23.59
N ASN A 150 -0.16 8.07 -22.80
CA ASN A 150 -0.73 8.81 -21.67
C ASN A 150 -0.87 7.93 -20.42
N LEU A 151 -0.59 8.56 -19.27
CA LEU A 151 -0.94 8.06 -17.94
C LEU A 151 -2.06 8.95 -17.39
N VAL A 152 -3.26 8.43 -17.30
CA VAL A 152 -4.44 9.15 -16.82
C VAL A 152 -4.71 8.78 -15.37
N ILE A 153 -4.70 9.77 -14.49
CA ILE A 153 -5.08 9.58 -13.08
C ILE A 153 -6.60 9.52 -12.98
N ALA A 154 -7.12 8.36 -12.58
CA ALA A 154 -8.51 8.22 -12.22
C ALA A 154 -8.69 8.42 -10.71
N THR A 155 -9.44 9.44 -10.31
CA THR A 155 -9.71 9.78 -8.91
C THR A 155 -11.20 9.65 -8.59
N ASN A 156 -11.50 9.49 -7.32
CA ASN A 156 -12.85 9.64 -6.76
C ASN A 156 -12.98 11.01 -6.08
N ARG A 157 -13.82 11.13 -5.05
CA ARG A 157 -13.96 12.37 -4.26
C ARG A 157 -12.64 12.83 -3.62
N ASN A 158 -11.70 11.93 -3.40
CA ASN A 158 -10.35 12.27 -2.97
C ASN A 158 -9.50 12.61 -4.21
N ASP A 159 -9.61 13.82 -4.68
CA ASP A 159 -8.99 14.36 -5.90
C ASP A 159 -7.66 15.11 -5.65
N VAL A 160 -7.05 14.90 -4.50
CA VAL A 160 -5.82 15.61 -4.08
C VAL A 160 -4.71 15.56 -5.13
N LEU A 161 -4.57 14.43 -5.83
CA LEU A 161 -3.56 14.27 -6.88
C LEU A 161 -3.92 15.03 -8.15
N HIS A 162 -5.21 15.06 -8.53
CA HIS A 162 -5.66 15.87 -9.64
C HIS A 162 -5.41 17.35 -9.36
N ARG A 163 -5.77 17.84 -8.19
CA ARG A 163 -5.53 19.23 -7.78
C ARG A 163 -4.02 19.56 -7.76
N MET A 164 -3.21 18.66 -7.22
CA MET A 164 -1.75 18.83 -7.21
C MET A 164 -1.19 18.98 -8.64
N LEU A 165 -1.62 18.16 -9.58
CA LEU A 165 -1.14 18.23 -10.96
C LEU A 165 -1.64 19.48 -11.70
N THR A 166 -2.85 19.95 -11.38
CA THR A 166 -3.43 21.14 -12.03
C THR A 166 -2.94 22.45 -11.42
N THR A 167 -2.68 22.49 -10.12
CA THR A 167 -2.30 23.73 -9.41
C THR A 167 -0.82 23.79 -9.01
N GLY A 168 -0.09 22.67 -9.09
CA GLY A 168 1.28 22.55 -8.59
C GLY A 168 1.39 22.53 -7.06
N THR A 169 0.28 22.55 -6.33
CA THR A 169 0.28 22.66 -4.87
C THR A 169 -0.36 21.44 -4.22
N TYR A 170 0.36 20.82 -3.30
CA TYR A 170 -0.18 19.75 -2.46
C TYR A 170 -0.79 20.35 -1.19
N ALA A 171 -2.13 20.44 -1.14
CA ALA A 171 -2.87 20.90 0.02
C ALA A 171 -3.75 19.77 0.59
N ARG A 172 -3.66 19.53 1.90
CA ARG A 172 -4.63 18.71 2.64
C ARG A 172 -5.95 19.45 2.76
N GLN A 173 -7.07 18.74 2.68
CA GLN A 173 -8.38 19.20 3.12
C GLN A 173 -8.60 18.85 4.57
#